data_503a9447deaf134c363cc5732f7771ba
#
_entry.id   503a9447deaf134c363cc5732f7771ba
#
_cell.length_a   1.000
_cell.length_b   1.000
_cell.length_c   1.000
_cell.angle_alpha   90.00
_cell.angle_beta   90.00
_cell.angle_gamma   90.00
#
_symmetry.space_group_name_H-M   'P 1'
#
loop_
_entity.id
_entity.type
_entity.pdbx_description
1 polymer ?
#
loop_
_entity_poly.entity_id
_entity_poly.type
_entity_poly.pdbx_seq_one_letter_code
_entity_poly.pdbx_strand_id
1 'polypeptide(L)'
;QLLEPKTEKTFEANFYGKEGKKLELHSKEDVDNIIKQIEKGQYIVTDVKKGEKKRTPAPPFTTSTMQQEASRKLGFTLKRTMSIAQGVYEGVNVGAKGTVGLITYMRTDSTRISEEARAYAKEHIVKTYGENYYENRYYKTKQNSQDAHEAIRPTYIDLEPETIKQYLTPEQYKLYKLIYNRFIASQM
;
A
#
# COMPACT_ATOMS: atom_id res chain seq x y z
N GLN A 1 -3.80 -4.64 -32.47
CA GLN A 1 -4.11 -5.86 -31.71
C GLN A 1 -3.71 -7.07 -32.54
N LEU A 2 -3.11 -8.07 -31.92
CA LEU A 2 -2.74 -9.33 -32.52
C LEU A 2 -3.63 -10.44 -31.95
N LEU A 3 -4.01 -11.39 -32.80
CA LEU A 3 -4.83 -12.54 -32.42
C LEU A 3 -3.93 -13.78 -32.33
N GLU A 4 -4.00 -14.51 -31.24
CA GLU A 4 -3.38 -15.82 -31.13
C GLU A 4 -4.32 -16.90 -31.70
N PRO A 5 -3.94 -17.58 -32.80
CA PRO A 5 -4.88 -18.47 -33.51
C PRO A 5 -5.36 -19.69 -32.73
N LYS A 6 -4.55 -20.15 -31.74
CA LYS A 6 -4.88 -21.35 -30.96
C LYS A 6 -5.86 -21.10 -29.82
N THR A 7 -5.79 -19.92 -29.19
CA THR A 7 -6.60 -19.58 -28.00
C THR A 7 -7.67 -18.56 -28.29
N GLU A 8 -7.70 -17.99 -29.52
CA GLU A 8 -8.57 -16.89 -29.96
C GLU A 8 -8.48 -15.63 -29.04
N LYS A 9 -7.40 -15.53 -28.28
CA LYS A 9 -7.15 -14.37 -27.41
C LYS A 9 -6.43 -13.29 -28.16
N THR A 10 -6.87 -12.06 -27.94
CA THR A 10 -6.21 -10.86 -28.48
C THR A 10 -5.27 -10.25 -27.45
N PHE A 11 -4.16 -9.72 -27.91
CA PHE A 11 -3.25 -8.92 -27.07
C PHE A 11 -2.75 -7.70 -27.85
N GLU A 12 -2.34 -6.68 -27.11
CA GLU A 12 -1.80 -5.46 -27.70
C GLU A 12 -0.29 -5.57 -27.85
N ALA A 13 0.20 -5.23 -29.04
CA ALA A 13 1.62 -5.09 -29.30
C ALA A 13 1.90 -3.69 -29.83
N ASN A 14 2.93 -3.05 -29.31
CA ASN A 14 3.39 -1.76 -29.77
C ASN A 14 4.60 -1.91 -30.70
N PHE A 15 4.63 -1.14 -31.76
CA PHE A 15 5.82 -1.06 -32.61
C PHE A 15 6.99 -0.51 -31.79
N TYR A 16 8.10 -1.23 -31.78
CA TYR A 16 9.31 -0.82 -31.08
C TYR A 16 10.36 -0.24 -32.02
N GLY A 17 10.57 -0.88 -33.18
CA GLY A 17 11.60 -0.48 -34.12
C GLY A 17 11.95 -1.59 -35.10
N LYS A 18 13.11 -1.47 -35.70
CA LYS A 18 13.62 -2.39 -36.74
C LYS A 18 15.00 -2.91 -36.35
N GLU A 19 15.26 -4.20 -36.58
CA GLU A 19 16.58 -4.82 -36.36
C GLU A 19 17.08 -4.65 -34.90
N GLY A 20 16.16 -4.69 -33.91
CA GLY A 20 16.51 -4.52 -32.51
C GLY A 20 16.78 -3.08 -32.07
N LYS A 21 16.70 -2.10 -32.96
CA LYS A 21 16.87 -0.68 -32.64
C LYS A 21 15.53 0.02 -32.56
N LYS A 22 15.35 0.84 -31.51
CA LYS A 22 14.16 1.67 -31.36
C LYS A 22 14.09 2.66 -32.52
N LEU A 23 12.94 2.75 -33.17
CA LEU A 23 12.69 3.71 -34.27
C LEU A 23 11.53 4.62 -33.82
N GLU A 24 11.78 5.93 -33.89
CA GLU A 24 10.73 6.95 -33.65
C GLU A 24 10.11 7.32 -35.01
N LEU A 25 8.79 7.34 -35.06
CA LEU A 25 8.02 7.68 -36.24
C LEU A 25 7.53 9.12 -36.08
N HIS A 26 7.94 9.98 -37.03
CA HIS A 26 7.69 11.43 -36.94
C HIS A 26 6.63 11.91 -37.93
N SER A 27 6.26 11.09 -38.89
CA SER A 27 5.28 11.47 -39.91
C SER A 27 4.21 10.39 -40.12
N LYS A 28 3.07 10.79 -40.69
CA LYS A 28 2.04 9.86 -41.12
C LYS A 28 2.55 8.90 -42.20
N GLU A 29 3.41 9.39 -43.08
CA GLU A 29 3.98 8.58 -44.16
C GLU A 29 4.89 7.47 -43.61
N ASP A 30 5.67 7.74 -42.54
CA ASP A 30 6.47 6.72 -41.86
C ASP A 30 5.59 5.63 -41.28
N VAL A 31 4.50 6.03 -40.63
CA VAL A 31 3.55 5.10 -40.04
C VAL A 31 2.90 4.22 -41.09
N ASP A 32 2.40 4.81 -42.19
CA ASP A 32 1.72 4.09 -43.26
C ASP A 32 2.68 3.09 -43.97
N ASN A 33 3.95 3.45 -44.12
CA ASN A 33 4.98 2.57 -44.69
C ASN A 33 5.28 1.37 -43.76
N ILE A 34 5.34 1.59 -42.44
CA ILE A 34 5.53 0.51 -41.46
C ILE A 34 4.33 -0.40 -41.44
N ILE A 35 3.09 0.12 -41.43
CA ILE A 35 1.88 -0.67 -41.45
C ILE A 35 1.85 -1.60 -42.67
N LYS A 36 2.13 -1.09 -43.88
CA LYS A 36 2.17 -1.90 -45.11
C LYS A 36 3.20 -3.04 -45.03
N GLN A 37 4.33 -2.85 -44.34
CA GLN A 37 5.33 -3.89 -44.15
C GLN A 37 4.87 -4.94 -43.10
N ILE A 38 4.24 -4.48 -42.04
CA ILE A 38 3.76 -5.33 -40.94
C ILE A 38 2.60 -6.22 -41.39
N GLU A 39 1.65 -5.68 -42.19
CA GLU A 39 0.49 -6.42 -42.70
C GLU A 39 0.85 -7.64 -43.56
N LYS A 40 1.98 -7.61 -44.20
CA LYS A 40 2.51 -8.72 -45.03
C LYS A 40 3.44 -9.66 -44.27
N GLY A 41 3.76 -9.35 -43.02
CA GLY A 41 4.70 -10.09 -42.19
C GLY A 41 4.08 -11.23 -41.39
N GLN A 42 4.93 -12.15 -40.94
CA GLN A 42 4.58 -13.13 -39.94
C GLN A 42 4.91 -12.60 -38.55
N TYR A 43 4.02 -12.80 -37.60
CA TYR A 43 4.22 -12.41 -36.21
C TYR A 43 4.69 -13.60 -35.39
N ILE A 44 5.91 -13.55 -34.90
CA ILE A 44 6.52 -14.63 -34.11
C ILE A 44 6.93 -14.05 -32.75
N VAL A 45 6.51 -14.70 -31.67
CA VAL A 45 7.00 -14.37 -30.33
C VAL A 45 8.39 -15.01 -30.19
N THR A 46 9.42 -14.17 -30.22
CA THR A 46 10.82 -14.64 -30.16
C THR A 46 11.33 -14.80 -28.75
N ASP A 47 10.79 -14.06 -27.80
CA ASP A 47 11.21 -14.12 -26.39
C ASP A 47 10.06 -13.74 -25.45
N VAL A 48 9.98 -14.39 -24.31
CA VAL A 48 9.04 -14.07 -23.23
C VAL A 48 9.81 -14.00 -21.92
N LYS A 49 10.11 -12.79 -21.49
CA LYS A 49 10.76 -12.54 -20.20
C LYS A 49 9.74 -12.53 -19.07
N LYS A 50 9.71 -13.59 -18.29
CA LYS A 50 8.96 -13.63 -17.02
C LYS A 50 9.82 -13.06 -15.92
N GLY A 51 9.35 -12.04 -15.25
CA GLY A 51 10.04 -11.42 -14.13
C GLY A 51 9.11 -11.24 -12.93
N GLU A 52 9.65 -11.39 -11.74
CA GLU A 52 8.95 -11.07 -10.50
C GLU A 52 9.34 -9.64 -10.07
N LYS A 53 8.33 -8.84 -9.76
CA LYS A 53 8.55 -7.51 -9.20
C LYS A 53 8.12 -7.52 -7.73
N LYS A 54 9.09 -7.56 -6.83
CA LYS A 54 8.81 -7.37 -5.41
C LYS A 54 8.37 -5.94 -5.14
N ARG A 55 7.28 -5.77 -4.39
CA ARG A 55 6.82 -4.46 -3.91
C ARG A 55 7.10 -4.38 -2.42
N THR A 56 7.87 -3.38 -2.01
CA THR A 56 8.06 -3.08 -0.60
C THR A 56 6.78 -2.43 -0.05
N PRO A 57 6.27 -2.89 1.10
CA PRO A 57 5.13 -2.25 1.73
C PRO A 57 5.45 -0.80 2.12
N ALA A 58 4.43 0.03 2.11
CA ALA A 58 4.58 1.41 2.55
C ALA A 58 4.80 1.47 4.08
N PRO A 59 5.60 2.44 4.58
CA PRO A 59 5.86 2.59 6.00
C PRO A 59 4.58 2.83 6.81
N PRO A 60 4.62 2.67 8.14
CA PRO A 60 3.56 3.10 9.03
C PRO A 60 3.24 4.57 8.84
N PHE A 61 2.07 4.99 9.27
CA PHE A 61 1.62 6.35 9.03
C PHE A 61 2.39 7.41 9.84
N THR A 62 2.66 8.51 9.16
CA THR A 62 2.84 9.83 9.75
C THR A 62 1.53 10.60 9.67
N THR A 63 1.42 11.77 10.31
CA THR A 63 0.25 12.64 10.20
C THR A 63 -0.12 12.90 8.74
N SER A 64 0.85 13.34 7.93
CA SER A 64 0.60 13.70 6.52
C SER A 64 0.16 12.51 5.67
N THR A 65 0.78 11.34 5.84
CA THR A 65 0.43 10.14 5.06
C THR A 65 -0.91 9.54 5.49
N MET A 66 -1.25 9.60 6.79
CA MET A 66 -2.57 9.22 7.28
C MET A 66 -3.67 10.11 6.67
N GLN A 67 -3.48 11.42 6.69
CA GLN A 67 -4.43 12.37 6.12
C GLN A 67 -4.65 12.14 4.62
N GLN A 68 -3.56 11.92 3.85
CA GLN A 68 -3.64 11.63 2.41
C GLN A 68 -4.41 10.34 2.12
N GLU A 69 -4.11 9.26 2.85
CA GLU A 69 -4.79 7.99 2.65
C GLU A 69 -6.25 8.03 3.11
N ALA A 70 -6.56 8.70 4.21
CA ALA A 70 -7.93 8.91 4.67
C ALA A 70 -8.75 9.73 3.68
N SER A 71 -8.15 10.76 3.07
CA SER A 71 -8.80 11.53 2.01
C SER A 71 -9.08 10.66 0.78
N ARG A 72 -8.08 9.92 0.30
CA ARG A 72 -8.22 9.11 -0.92
C ARG A 72 -9.15 7.91 -0.76
N LYS A 73 -9.08 7.21 0.38
CA LYS A 73 -9.80 5.95 0.57
C LYS A 73 -11.11 6.07 1.32
N LEU A 74 -11.24 7.08 2.19
CA LEU A 74 -12.41 7.26 3.05
C LEU A 74 -13.19 8.53 2.73
N GLY A 75 -12.67 9.41 1.87
CA GLY A 75 -13.27 10.71 1.55
C GLY A 75 -13.25 11.70 2.72
N PHE A 76 -12.37 11.53 3.70
CA PHE A 76 -12.30 12.41 4.86
C PHE A 76 -11.50 13.66 4.57
N THR A 77 -11.99 14.83 5.02
CA THR A 77 -11.19 16.06 5.02
C THR A 77 -10.05 15.97 6.05
N LEU A 78 -9.01 16.79 5.89
CA LEU A 78 -7.89 16.83 6.84
C LEU A 78 -8.38 17.11 8.27
N LYS A 79 -9.27 18.09 8.43
CA LYS A 79 -9.86 18.45 9.74
C LYS A 79 -10.64 17.28 10.34
N ARG A 80 -11.46 16.59 9.53
CA ARG A 80 -12.24 15.43 9.97
C ARG A 80 -11.34 14.28 10.39
N THR A 81 -10.33 13.95 9.59
CA THR A 81 -9.35 12.91 9.90
C THR A 81 -8.69 13.15 11.26
N MET A 82 -8.22 14.38 11.51
CA MET A 82 -7.55 14.73 12.78
C MET A 82 -8.50 14.69 13.97
N SER A 83 -9.76 15.13 13.82
CA SER A 83 -10.77 15.06 14.88
C SER A 83 -11.09 13.61 15.28
N ILE A 84 -11.23 12.71 14.28
CA ILE A 84 -11.48 11.29 14.53
C ILE A 84 -10.24 10.64 15.17
N ALA A 85 -9.04 10.92 14.65
CA ALA A 85 -7.79 10.40 15.19
C ALA A 85 -7.58 10.81 16.65
N GLN A 86 -7.90 12.07 16.99
CA GLN A 86 -7.85 12.58 18.36
C GLN A 86 -8.77 11.77 19.28
N GLY A 87 -10.02 11.54 18.89
CA GLY A 87 -10.96 10.76 19.73
C GLY A 87 -10.52 9.30 19.90
N VAL A 88 -9.94 8.69 18.85
CA VAL A 88 -9.41 7.31 18.93
C VAL A 88 -8.15 7.24 19.80
N TYR A 89 -7.34 8.30 19.82
CA TYR A 89 -6.14 8.41 20.66
C TYR A 89 -6.50 8.67 22.14
N GLU A 90 -7.43 9.60 22.42
CA GLU A 90 -7.82 9.98 23.79
C GLU A 90 -8.47 8.83 24.53
N GLY A 91 -9.17 7.96 23.82
CA GLY A 91 -9.70 6.73 24.39
C GLY A 91 -11.11 6.40 23.91
N VAL A 92 -11.32 5.13 23.73
CA VAL A 92 -12.63 4.53 23.43
C VAL A 92 -12.88 3.40 24.41
N ASN A 93 -14.09 3.33 24.94
CA ASN A 93 -14.50 2.22 25.79
C ASN A 93 -14.70 0.98 24.92
N VAL A 94 -13.85 -0.03 25.11
CA VAL A 94 -13.86 -1.29 24.34
C VAL A 94 -14.29 -2.48 25.21
N GLY A 95 -15.28 -2.26 26.05
CA GLY A 95 -15.87 -3.33 26.89
C GLY A 95 -14.94 -3.72 28.04
N ALA A 96 -14.57 -4.99 28.13
CA ALA A 96 -13.81 -5.53 29.25
C ALA A 96 -12.45 -4.84 29.52
N LYS A 97 -11.83 -4.25 28.51
CA LYS A 97 -10.59 -3.46 28.68
C LYS A 97 -10.84 -2.03 29.19
N GLY A 98 -12.10 -1.60 29.27
CA GLY A 98 -12.44 -0.23 29.65
C GLY A 98 -12.08 0.80 28.56
N THR A 99 -11.82 2.03 28.98
CA THR A 99 -11.44 3.12 28.06
C THR A 99 -9.96 3.12 27.82
N VAL A 100 -9.56 2.88 26.55
CA VAL A 100 -8.16 2.82 26.13
C VAL A 100 -7.93 3.63 24.86
N GLY A 101 -6.76 4.28 24.75
CA GLY A 101 -6.31 4.88 23.51
C GLY A 101 -5.92 3.78 22.51
N LEU A 102 -6.55 3.79 21.34
CA LEU A 102 -6.39 2.72 20.34
C LEU A 102 -5.22 2.94 19.41
N ILE A 103 -4.69 4.15 19.33
CA ILE A 103 -3.54 4.49 18.47
C ILE A 103 -2.49 5.27 19.25
N THR A 104 -1.25 5.25 18.76
CA THR A 104 -0.18 6.15 19.23
C THR A 104 -0.48 7.59 18.85
N TYR A 105 0.29 8.54 19.39
CA TYR A 105 0.08 9.96 19.14
C TYR A 105 0.06 10.31 17.65
N MET A 106 -1.01 10.93 17.21
CA MET A 106 -1.30 11.14 15.78
C MET A 106 -0.63 12.37 15.16
N ARG A 107 0.05 13.21 15.94
CA ARG A 107 0.82 14.36 15.43
C ARG A 107 2.30 14.00 15.42
N THR A 108 2.73 13.30 14.40
CA THR A 108 4.11 12.81 14.24
C THR A 108 4.51 12.78 12.77
N ASP A 109 5.77 13.04 12.51
CA ASP A 109 6.42 12.84 11.22
C ASP A 109 7.34 11.62 11.22
N SER A 110 7.41 10.91 12.36
CA SER A 110 8.21 9.71 12.54
C SER A 110 7.55 8.48 11.90
N THR A 111 8.38 7.62 11.30
CA THR A 111 8.00 6.27 10.86
C THR A 111 8.61 5.19 11.75
N ARG A 112 9.23 5.58 12.86
CA ARG A 112 9.85 4.67 13.81
C ARG A 112 8.80 3.83 14.54
N ILE A 113 9.15 2.59 14.82
CA ILE A 113 8.37 1.65 15.60
C ILE A 113 9.27 1.13 16.73
N SER A 114 8.76 1.05 17.96
CA SER A 114 9.49 0.45 19.08
C SER A 114 9.77 -1.02 18.85
N GLU A 115 10.82 -1.54 19.47
CA GLU A 115 11.17 -2.97 19.43
C GLU A 115 10.01 -3.83 19.98
N GLU A 116 9.38 -3.38 21.04
CA GLU A 116 8.25 -4.06 21.66
C GLU A 116 7.08 -4.17 20.67
N ALA A 117 6.70 -3.08 20.01
CA ALA A 117 5.62 -3.09 19.03
C ALA A 117 5.93 -3.97 17.82
N ARG A 118 7.20 -4.05 17.39
CA ARG A 118 7.63 -4.99 16.36
C ARG A 118 7.54 -6.44 16.80
N ALA A 119 7.92 -6.74 18.05
CA ALA A 119 7.81 -8.08 18.58
C ALA A 119 6.35 -8.57 18.61
N TYR A 120 5.42 -7.72 19.07
CA TYR A 120 3.98 -8.04 19.05
C TYR A 120 3.46 -8.18 17.62
N ALA A 121 3.90 -7.31 16.69
CA ALA A 121 3.49 -7.44 15.28
C ALA A 121 3.99 -8.75 14.67
N LYS A 122 5.23 -9.16 14.95
CA LYS A 122 5.78 -10.44 14.53
C LYS A 122 4.95 -11.59 15.02
N GLU A 123 4.67 -11.64 16.33
CA GLU A 123 3.87 -12.71 16.93
C GLU A 123 2.49 -12.81 16.28
N HIS A 124 1.82 -11.68 16.12
CA HIS A 124 0.50 -11.62 15.49
C HIS A 124 0.54 -12.07 14.03
N ILE A 125 1.50 -11.58 13.23
CA ILE A 125 1.62 -11.93 11.81
C ILE A 125 1.94 -13.42 11.64
N VAL A 126 2.91 -13.94 12.39
CA VAL A 126 3.28 -15.36 12.31
C VAL A 126 2.10 -16.25 12.71
N LYS A 127 1.38 -15.91 13.77
CA LYS A 127 0.22 -16.67 14.24
C LYS A 127 -0.96 -16.62 13.26
N THR A 128 -1.21 -15.48 12.62
CA THR A 128 -2.40 -15.26 11.80
C THR A 128 -2.19 -15.62 10.34
N TYR A 129 -1.00 -15.31 9.78
CA TYR A 129 -0.71 -15.45 8.36
C TYR A 129 0.39 -16.47 8.06
N GLY A 130 1.23 -16.81 9.03
CA GLY A 130 2.36 -17.71 8.88
C GLY A 130 3.71 -16.98 8.82
N GLU A 131 4.79 -17.73 9.08
CA GLU A 131 6.15 -17.19 9.20
C GLU A 131 6.65 -16.50 7.92
N ASN A 132 6.25 -17.02 6.76
CA ASN A 132 6.65 -16.46 5.45
C ASN A 132 6.11 -15.05 5.17
N TYR A 133 5.15 -14.59 5.97
CA TYR A 133 4.54 -13.26 5.81
C TYR A 133 5.16 -12.19 6.71
N TYR A 134 6.09 -12.56 7.57
CA TYR A 134 6.80 -11.60 8.40
C TYR A 134 8.17 -11.25 7.81
N GLU A 135 8.47 -9.96 7.72
CA GLU A 135 9.82 -9.45 7.42
C GLU A 135 10.23 -8.39 8.44
N ASN A 136 11.42 -8.54 9.03
CA ASN A 136 11.93 -7.56 10.00
C ASN A 136 12.35 -6.27 9.28
N ARG A 137 11.41 -5.34 9.14
CA ARG A 137 11.59 -4.09 8.41
C ARG A 137 11.89 -2.92 9.33
N TYR A 138 12.85 -2.11 8.90
CA TYR A 138 13.21 -0.85 9.52
C TYR A 138 12.94 0.28 8.54
N TYR A 139 12.18 1.28 8.98
CA TYR A 139 11.92 2.47 8.19
C TYR A 139 12.79 3.61 8.68
N LYS A 140 13.57 4.21 7.77
CA LYS A 140 14.40 5.37 8.09
C LYS A 140 13.52 6.57 8.37
N THR A 141 13.70 7.17 9.52
CA THR A 141 13.12 8.48 9.86
C THR A 141 13.94 9.58 9.16
N LYS A 142 13.31 10.66 8.72
CA LYS A 142 14.04 11.81 8.18
C LYS A 142 14.94 12.40 9.26
N GLN A 143 16.14 12.84 8.89
CA GLN A 143 17.17 13.34 9.82
C GLN A 143 16.73 14.47 10.76
N ASN A 144 15.63 15.17 10.47
CA ASN A 144 15.09 16.29 11.25
C ASN A 144 13.77 15.98 11.97
N SER A 145 13.35 14.71 12.06
CA SER A 145 12.16 14.38 12.84
C SER A 145 12.51 14.40 14.34
N GLN A 146 11.58 14.89 15.16
CA GLN A 146 11.70 14.77 16.61
C GLN A 146 11.69 13.28 16.97
N ASP A 147 12.85 12.75 17.33
CA ASP A 147 13.09 11.31 17.60
C ASP A 147 12.28 10.73 18.77
N ALA A 148 11.55 11.60 19.50
CA ALA A 148 10.78 11.20 20.67
C ALA A 148 9.47 10.44 20.33
N HIS A 149 8.91 10.62 19.13
CA HIS A 149 7.62 10.04 18.76
C HIS A 149 7.77 8.81 17.87
N GLU A 150 6.82 7.90 18.00
CA GLU A 150 6.65 6.78 17.08
C GLU A 150 5.74 7.15 15.90
N ALA A 151 5.70 6.25 14.90
CA ALA A 151 4.69 6.28 13.85
C ALA A 151 3.27 6.10 14.43
N ILE A 152 2.26 6.48 13.67
CA ILE A 152 0.86 6.22 14.01
C ILE A 152 0.57 4.73 13.77
N ARG A 153 0.29 4.02 14.85
CA ARG A 153 0.03 2.58 14.86
C ARG A 153 -1.01 2.22 15.93
N PRO A 154 -1.62 1.03 15.88
CA PRO A 154 -2.43 0.54 16.99
C PRO A 154 -1.57 0.37 18.25
N THR A 155 -2.12 0.73 19.40
CA THR A 155 -1.49 0.51 20.73
C THR A 155 -1.58 -0.95 21.12
N TYR A 156 -2.67 -1.60 20.76
CA TYR A 156 -2.98 -3.00 21.07
C TYR A 156 -3.25 -3.76 19.78
N ILE A 157 -2.38 -4.69 19.42
CA ILE A 157 -2.52 -5.48 18.19
C ILE A 157 -3.65 -6.51 18.29
N ASP A 158 -3.94 -6.99 19.49
CA ASP A 158 -5.04 -7.90 19.77
C ASP A 158 -6.43 -7.25 19.65
N LEU A 159 -6.52 -5.92 19.65
CA LEU A 159 -7.76 -5.19 19.37
C LEU A 159 -7.94 -5.01 17.85
N GLU A 160 -8.17 -6.12 17.16
CA GLU A 160 -8.45 -6.11 15.74
C GLU A 160 -9.69 -5.26 15.41
N PRO A 161 -9.68 -4.50 14.29
CA PRO A 161 -10.80 -3.61 13.95
C PRO A 161 -12.16 -4.29 13.93
N GLU A 162 -12.23 -5.54 13.47
CA GLU A 162 -13.49 -6.28 13.38
C GLU A 162 -14.03 -6.68 14.76
N THR A 163 -13.14 -7.00 15.70
CA THR A 163 -13.54 -7.43 17.05
C THR A 163 -14.08 -6.29 17.90
N ILE A 164 -13.57 -5.07 17.68
CA ILE A 164 -13.98 -3.88 18.44
C ILE A 164 -14.95 -2.97 17.69
N LYS A 165 -15.39 -3.36 16.49
CA LYS A 165 -16.27 -2.56 15.63
C LYS A 165 -17.51 -2.04 16.34
N GLN A 166 -18.13 -2.85 17.19
CA GLN A 166 -19.32 -2.50 17.96
C GLN A 166 -19.15 -1.33 18.93
N TYR A 167 -17.93 -1.03 19.33
CA TYR A 167 -17.58 0.05 20.26
C TYR A 167 -17.19 1.35 19.56
N LEU A 168 -17.05 1.32 18.24
CA LEU A 168 -16.58 2.42 17.43
C LEU A 168 -17.72 3.06 16.64
N THR A 169 -17.67 4.37 16.48
CA THR A 169 -18.49 5.01 15.44
C THR A 169 -18.05 4.52 14.06
N PRO A 170 -18.91 4.59 13.04
CA PRO A 170 -18.55 4.17 11.68
C PRO A 170 -17.27 4.84 11.13
N GLU A 171 -17.04 6.10 11.49
CA GLU A 171 -15.85 6.84 11.05
C GLU A 171 -14.60 6.44 11.84
N GLN A 172 -14.72 6.27 13.16
CA GLN A 172 -13.64 5.75 14.01
C GLN A 172 -13.20 4.36 13.53
N TYR A 173 -14.15 3.48 13.26
CA TYR A 173 -13.87 2.15 12.72
C TYR A 173 -13.10 2.22 11.39
N LYS A 174 -13.56 3.04 10.43
CA LYS A 174 -12.90 3.19 9.13
C LYS A 174 -11.46 3.69 9.27
N LEU A 175 -11.24 4.72 10.10
CA LEU A 175 -9.91 5.28 10.30
C LEU A 175 -9.00 4.31 11.08
N TYR A 176 -9.50 3.70 12.15
CA TYR A 176 -8.75 2.72 12.92
C TYR A 176 -8.36 1.52 12.06
N LYS A 177 -9.28 0.97 11.28
CA LYS A 177 -8.99 -0.12 10.32
C LYS A 177 -7.94 0.27 9.30
N LEU A 178 -7.96 1.51 8.80
CA LEU A 178 -6.95 2.01 7.87
C LEU A 178 -5.55 2.03 8.52
N ILE A 179 -5.46 2.52 9.78
CA ILE A 179 -4.22 2.60 10.55
C ILE A 179 -3.70 1.19 10.88
N TYR A 180 -4.58 0.31 11.37
CA TYR A 180 -4.26 -1.05 11.74
C TYR A 180 -3.69 -1.84 10.55
N ASN A 181 -4.42 -1.84 9.43
CA ASN A 181 -4.01 -2.57 8.23
C ASN A 181 -2.69 -2.04 7.66
N ARG A 182 -2.47 -0.72 7.68
CA ARG A 182 -1.21 -0.12 7.26
C ARG A 182 -0.05 -0.57 8.14
N PHE A 183 -0.25 -0.60 9.45
CA PHE A 183 0.78 -1.03 10.40
C PHE A 183 1.14 -2.50 10.19
N ILE A 184 0.15 -3.39 10.17
CA ILE A 184 0.40 -4.83 9.95
C ILE A 184 1.10 -5.06 8.60
N ALA A 185 0.57 -4.50 7.50
CA ALA A 185 1.17 -4.63 6.17
C ALA A 185 2.60 -4.07 6.09
N SER A 186 2.95 -3.09 6.92
CA SER A 186 4.29 -2.54 6.98
C SER A 186 5.32 -3.50 7.60
N GLN A 187 4.87 -4.51 8.32
CA GLN A 187 5.70 -5.53 8.98
C GLN A 187 5.69 -6.89 8.25
N MET A 188 5.01 -6.94 7.11
CA MET A 188 4.92 -8.13 6.24
C MET A 188 5.91 -8.11 5.09
#